data_1d33f4d34394fd4db7968077ae2c764e
#
_entry.id   1d33f4d34394fd4db7968077ae2c764e
#
_cell.length_a   1.000
_cell.length_b   1.000
_cell.length_c   1.000
_cell.angle_alpha   90.00
_cell.angle_beta   90.00
_cell.angle_gamma   90.00
#
_symmetry.space_group_name_H-M   'P 1'
#
loop_
_entity.id
_entity.type
_entity.pdbx_description
1 polymer ?
#
loop_
_entity_poly.entity_id
_entity_poly.type
_entity_poly.pdbx_seq_one_letter_code
_entity_poly.pdbx_strand_id
1 'polypeptide(L)'
;MIKNIIIGKNSSITQSICKYLKNTHIFSANELTKENFQKQIKKYKKINLIFNNFYSSKNLNSLNSKNYKKFCELSLDKMATIFEKTPTSKINKIIYTSSASIYRISESINNPKEDKFNRELYSSFKLAAEKMVLNYSKNKKKNYFI
;
A
#
# COMPACT_ATOMS: atom_id res chain seq x y z
N MET A 1 21.60 2.20 -9.41
CA MET A 1 20.45 3.14 -9.37
C MET A 1 19.26 2.43 -8.74
N ILE A 2 18.56 3.09 -7.80
CA ILE A 2 17.36 2.55 -7.15
C ILE A 2 16.13 3.02 -7.93
N LYS A 3 15.18 2.11 -8.21
CA LYS A 3 13.93 2.43 -8.91
C LYS A 3 12.79 2.57 -7.91
N ASN A 4 12.01 3.64 -8.02
CA ASN A 4 10.79 3.81 -7.24
C ASN A 4 9.63 3.10 -7.98
N ILE A 5 9.02 2.13 -7.34
CA ILE A 5 7.85 1.40 -7.83
C ILE A 5 6.65 1.88 -7.03
N ILE A 6 5.77 2.64 -7.65
CA ILE A 6 4.56 3.18 -7.02
C ILE A 6 3.35 2.35 -7.45
N ILE A 7 2.57 1.91 -6.48
CA ILE A 7 1.29 1.24 -6.67
C ILE A 7 0.18 2.20 -6.28
N GLY A 8 -0.74 2.47 -7.21
CA GLY A 8 -1.83 3.44 -7.01
C GLY A 8 -1.80 4.61 -8.00
N LYS A 9 -1.70 4.31 -9.30
CA LYS A 9 -1.59 5.29 -10.41
C LYS A 9 -2.59 6.43 -10.34
N ASN A 10 -3.83 6.14 -10.02
CA ASN A 10 -4.93 7.11 -10.04
C ASN A 10 -5.09 7.91 -8.73
N SER A 11 -4.21 7.70 -7.77
CA SER A 11 -4.22 8.46 -6.51
C SER A 11 -3.68 9.88 -6.74
N SER A 12 -4.36 10.88 -6.19
CA SER A 12 -3.87 12.28 -6.17
C SER A 12 -2.50 12.39 -5.50
N ILE A 13 -2.27 11.60 -4.45
CA ILE A 13 -0.97 11.51 -3.78
C ILE A 13 0.10 11.03 -4.75
N THR A 14 -0.18 10.00 -5.56
CA THR A 14 0.76 9.52 -6.59
C THR A 14 1.10 10.60 -7.59
N GLN A 15 0.08 11.31 -8.09
CA GLN A 15 0.30 12.39 -9.06
C GLN A 15 1.16 13.51 -8.47
N SER A 16 0.96 13.86 -7.21
CA SER A 16 1.75 14.88 -6.51
C SER A 16 3.19 14.42 -6.28
N ILE A 17 3.40 13.22 -5.76
CA ILE A 17 4.72 12.67 -5.48
C ILE A 17 5.56 12.51 -6.76
N CYS A 18 4.94 12.12 -7.88
CA CYS A 18 5.65 11.90 -9.14
C CYS A 18 6.26 13.16 -9.73
N LYS A 19 5.80 14.34 -9.33
CA LYS A 19 6.42 15.62 -9.74
C LYS A 19 7.84 15.76 -9.16
N TYR A 20 8.13 15.13 -8.04
CA TYR A 20 9.39 15.27 -7.30
C TYR A 20 10.26 14.01 -7.33
N LEU A 21 9.65 12.83 -7.47
CA LEU A 21 10.38 11.56 -7.50
C LEU A 21 10.86 11.21 -8.89
N LYS A 22 12.19 11.26 -9.09
CA LYS A 22 12.83 10.74 -10.29
C LYS A 22 12.90 9.20 -10.28
N ASN A 23 13.16 8.58 -11.42
CA ASN A 23 13.31 7.11 -11.57
C ASN A 23 12.09 6.33 -11.07
N THR A 24 10.91 6.73 -11.47
CA THR A 24 9.66 6.14 -11.03
C THR A 24 9.04 5.24 -12.10
N HIS A 25 8.46 4.12 -11.68
CA HIS A 25 7.54 3.30 -12.46
C HIS A 25 6.24 3.14 -11.68
N ILE A 26 5.10 3.39 -12.32
CA ILE A 26 3.82 3.49 -11.65
C ILE A 26 2.91 2.39 -12.17
N PHE A 27 2.26 1.67 -11.25
CA PHE A 27 1.24 0.67 -11.55
C PHE A 27 -0.13 1.12 -11.06
N SER A 28 -1.14 0.94 -11.89
CA SER A 28 -2.54 0.87 -11.43
C SER A 28 -2.83 -0.53 -10.88
N ALA A 29 -3.93 -0.67 -10.13
CA ALA A 29 -4.37 -1.98 -9.63
C ALA A 29 -4.63 -2.99 -10.76
N ASN A 30 -5.11 -2.53 -11.91
CA ASN A 30 -5.40 -3.37 -13.08
C ASN A 30 -4.14 -3.81 -13.81
N GLU A 31 -3.09 -2.99 -13.80
CA GLU A 31 -1.79 -3.32 -14.41
C GLU A 31 -0.95 -4.27 -13.55
N LEU A 32 -1.33 -4.48 -12.29
CA LEU A 32 -0.68 -5.40 -11.36
C LEU A 32 -1.08 -6.85 -11.63
N THR A 33 -0.95 -7.32 -12.85
CA THR A 33 -0.92 -8.75 -13.10
C THR A 33 0.41 -9.31 -12.63
N LYS A 34 0.40 -10.57 -12.18
CA LYS A 34 1.59 -11.27 -11.70
C LYS A 34 2.75 -11.18 -12.70
N GLU A 35 2.45 -11.40 -13.98
CA GLU A 35 3.45 -11.42 -15.05
C GLU A 35 4.02 -10.03 -15.35
N ASN A 36 3.14 -9.03 -15.49
CA ASN A 36 3.56 -7.67 -15.79
C ASN A 36 4.45 -7.11 -14.67
N PHE A 37 4.03 -7.27 -13.43
CA PHE A 37 4.80 -6.81 -12.28
C PHE A 37 6.18 -7.48 -12.23
N GLN A 38 6.26 -8.81 -12.34
CA GLN A 38 7.52 -9.54 -12.34
C GLN A 38 8.43 -9.16 -13.50
N LYS A 39 7.89 -9.00 -14.71
CA LYS A 39 8.63 -8.55 -15.89
C LYS A 39 9.29 -7.20 -15.64
N GLN A 40 8.58 -6.28 -15.00
CA GLN A 40 9.12 -4.96 -14.73
C GLN A 40 10.18 -4.96 -13.61
N ILE A 41 9.92 -5.62 -12.47
CA ILE A 41 10.88 -5.62 -11.37
C ILE A 41 12.17 -6.37 -11.68
N LYS A 42 12.15 -7.35 -12.59
CA LYS A 42 13.37 -8.05 -13.05
C LYS A 42 14.40 -7.08 -13.62
N LYS A 43 13.98 -6.00 -14.26
CA LYS A 43 14.84 -5.00 -14.89
C LYS A 43 15.69 -4.19 -13.90
N TYR A 44 15.32 -4.19 -12.61
CA TYR A 44 15.95 -3.32 -11.62
C TYR A 44 16.75 -4.10 -10.59
N LYS A 45 17.94 -3.59 -10.24
CA LYS A 45 18.80 -4.17 -9.21
C LYS A 45 18.24 -3.93 -7.80
N LYS A 46 17.76 -2.73 -7.52
CA LYS A 46 17.14 -2.33 -6.26
C LYS A 46 15.90 -1.47 -6.51
N ILE A 47 14.88 -1.66 -5.66
CA ILE A 47 13.62 -0.92 -5.74
C ILE A 47 13.18 -0.40 -4.38
N ASN A 48 12.50 0.73 -4.38
CA ASN A 48 11.63 1.16 -3.29
C ASN A 48 10.19 0.79 -3.68
N LEU A 49 9.47 0.13 -2.79
CA LEU A 49 8.03 -0.15 -2.95
C LEU A 49 7.23 0.95 -2.25
N ILE A 50 6.37 1.62 -2.99
CA ILE A 50 5.54 2.71 -2.49
C ILE A 50 4.09 2.35 -2.75
N PHE A 51 3.35 2.03 -1.68
CA PHE A 51 1.95 1.68 -1.74
C PHE A 51 1.09 2.90 -1.41
N ASN A 52 0.47 3.47 -2.42
CA ASN A 52 -0.55 4.49 -2.27
C ASN A 52 -1.95 3.87 -2.36
N ASN A 53 -3.00 4.68 -2.28
CA ASN A 53 -4.36 4.18 -2.50
C ASN A 53 -4.49 3.62 -3.92
N PHE A 54 -4.78 2.34 -4.02
CA PHE A 54 -4.98 1.66 -5.30
C PHE A 54 -6.41 1.11 -5.49
N TYR A 55 -7.32 1.52 -4.63
CA TYR A 55 -8.76 1.32 -4.80
C TYR A 55 -9.49 2.66 -4.86
N SER A 56 -10.60 2.70 -5.59
CA SER A 56 -11.35 3.93 -5.82
C SER A 56 -12.05 4.41 -4.56
N SER A 57 -11.83 5.66 -4.17
CA SER A 57 -12.58 6.32 -3.09
C SER A 57 -14.09 6.43 -3.39
N LYS A 58 -14.48 6.45 -4.65
CA LYS A 58 -15.89 6.46 -5.06
C LYS A 58 -16.66 5.21 -4.61
N ASN A 59 -15.95 4.10 -4.40
CA ASN A 59 -16.55 2.84 -3.95
C ASN A 59 -16.63 2.71 -2.42
N LEU A 60 -16.05 3.65 -1.67
CA LEU A 60 -16.03 3.60 -0.21
C LEU A 60 -17.42 3.82 0.40
N ASN A 61 -18.21 4.72 -0.20
CA ASN A 61 -19.57 5.02 0.29
C ASN A 61 -20.60 3.94 -0.08
N SER A 62 -20.22 2.99 -0.94
CA SER A 62 -21.07 1.89 -1.39
C SER A 62 -20.54 0.51 -0.98
N LEU A 63 -19.69 0.44 0.08
CA LEU A 63 -19.20 -0.81 0.61
C LEU A 63 -20.36 -1.62 1.20
N ASN A 64 -20.95 -2.43 0.36
CA ASN A 64 -21.89 -3.46 0.73
C ASN A 64 -21.24 -4.84 0.57
N SER A 65 -21.88 -5.88 1.06
CA SER A 65 -21.36 -7.26 1.02
C SER A 65 -20.93 -7.74 -0.37
N LYS A 66 -21.52 -7.20 -1.45
CA LYS A 66 -21.16 -7.53 -2.82
C LYS A 66 -19.78 -7.02 -3.23
N ASN A 67 -19.26 -5.99 -2.57
CA ASN A 67 -17.99 -5.35 -2.90
C ASN A 67 -16.83 -5.78 -1.97
N TYR A 68 -17.09 -6.52 -0.91
CA TYR A 68 -16.06 -6.91 0.06
C TYR A 68 -14.94 -7.72 -0.59
N LYS A 69 -15.27 -8.73 -1.38
CA LYS A 69 -14.28 -9.54 -2.08
C LYS A 69 -13.37 -8.69 -2.94
N LYS A 70 -13.95 -7.84 -3.78
CA LYS A 70 -13.19 -6.93 -4.65
C LYS A 70 -12.33 -5.95 -3.86
N PHE A 71 -12.81 -5.50 -2.72
CA PHE A 71 -12.05 -4.59 -1.85
C PHE A 71 -10.84 -5.30 -1.22
N CYS A 72 -11.02 -6.54 -0.74
CA CYS A 72 -9.92 -7.37 -0.25
C CYS A 72 -8.88 -7.64 -1.35
N GLU A 73 -9.34 -8.03 -2.54
CA GLU A 73 -8.47 -8.29 -3.69
C GLU A 73 -7.63 -7.07 -4.06
N LEU A 74 -8.22 -5.89 -4.09
CA LEU A 74 -7.52 -4.66 -4.46
C LEU A 74 -6.62 -4.11 -3.36
N SER A 75 -6.89 -4.39 -2.09
CA SER A 75 -6.13 -3.85 -0.96
C SER A 75 -5.08 -4.83 -0.44
N LEU A 76 -5.49 -5.93 0.14
CA LEU A 76 -4.59 -6.85 0.84
C LEU A 76 -3.96 -7.89 -0.08
N ASP A 77 -4.75 -8.50 -0.95
CA ASP A 77 -4.31 -9.56 -1.86
C ASP A 77 -3.24 -9.08 -2.83
N LYS A 78 -3.44 -7.91 -3.42
CA LYS A 78 -2.45 -7.29 -4.32
C LYS A 78 -1.16 -7.00 -3.58
N MET A 79 -1.22 -6.50 -2.35
CA MET A 79 -0.04 -6.23 -1.53
C MET A 79 0.68 -7.53 -1.18
N ALA A 80 -0.02 -8.56 -0.74
CA ALA A 80 0.53 -9.88 -0.44
C ALA A 80 1.24 -10.45 -1.67
N THR A 81 0.58 -10.43 -2.83
CA THR A 81 1.14 -10.88 -4.10
C THR A 81 2.45 -10.14 -4.45
N ILE A 82 2.49 -8.82 -4.24
CA ILE A 82 3.71 -8.04 -4.50
C ILE A 82 4.84 -8.48 -3.57
N PHE A 83 4.57 -8.68 -2.29
CA PHE A 83 5.57 -9.14 -1.33
C PHE A 83 6.09 -10.54 -1.64
N GLU A 84 5.21 -11.46 -2.02
CA GLU A 84 5.60 -12.82 -2.41
C GLU A 84 6.46 -12.86 -3.68
N LYS A 85 6.10 -12.02 -4.66
CA LYS A 85 6.75 -12.05 -5.99
C LYS A 85 7.97 -11.14 -6.09
N THR A 86 8.24 -10.31 -5.09
CA THR A 86 9.42 -9.45 -5.08
C THR A 86 10.55 -10.10 -4.31
N PRO A 87 11.66 -10.46 -4.95
CA PRO A 87 12.82 -10.96 -4.23
C PRO A 87 13.24 -9.97 -3.14
N THR A 88 13.33 -10.44 -1.91
CA THR A 88 13.65 -9.59 -0.75
C THR A 88 14.96 -8.84 -0.93
N SER A 89 15.95 -9.46 -1.60
CA SER A 89 17.22 -8.84 -1.92
C SER A 89 17.10 -7.57 -2.77
N LYS A 90 16.05 -7.46 -3.57
CA LYS A 90 15.78 -6.28 -4.42
C LYS A 90 15.14 -5.13 -3.65
N ILE A 91 14.42 -5.39 -2.57
CA ILE A 91 13.72 -4.36 -1.80
C ILE A 91 14.74 -3.56 -0.98
N ASN A 92 14.80 -2.26 -1.23
CA ASN A 92 15.58 -1.30 -0.47
C ASN A 92 14.75 -0.74 0.70
N LYS A 93 13.56 -0.22 0.43
CA LYS A 93 12.62 0.26 1.44
C LYS A 93 11.17 0.08 1.01
N ILE A 94 10.27 0.10 1.97
CA ILE A 94 8.82 0.02 1.78
C ILE A 94 8.21 1.29 2.35
N ILE A 95 7.33 1.92 1.60
CA ILE A 95 6.57 3.09 2.03
C ILE A 95 5.09 2.77 1.83
N TYR A 96 4.30 2.97 2.86
CA TYR A 96 2.86 2.76 2.82
C TYR A 96 2.12 4.04 3.23
N THR A 97 1.27 4.55 2.34
CA THR A 97 0.41 5.69 2.65
C THR A 97 -0.82 5.20 3.40
N SER A 98 -0.82 5.38 4.70
CA SER A 98 -1.94 5.05 5.54
C SER A 98 -3.01 6.14 5.56
N SER A 99 -3.85 6.18 6.57
CA SER A 99 -4.93 7.15 6.73
C SER A 99 -5.11 7.50 8.19
N ALA A 100 -5.36 8.77 8.46
CA ALA A 100 -5.75 9.22 9.80
C ALA A 100 -7.05 8.56 10.28
N SER A 101 -7.89 8.08 9.36
CA SER A 101 -9.16 7.41 9.69
C SER A 101 -9.01 6.09 10.46
N ILE A 102 -7.80 5.51 10.51
CA ILE A 102 -7.53 4.33 11.35
C ILE A 102 -7.60 4.66 12.84
N TYR A 103 -7.38 5.93 13.19
CA TYR A 103 -7.48 6.40 14.55
C TYR A 103 -8.92 6.78 14.86
N ARG A 104 -9.36 6.46 16.07
CA ARG A 104 -10.65 6.92 16.55
C ARG A 104 -10.62 8.44 16.67
N ILE A 105 -11.63 9.12 16.19
CA ILE A 105 -11.84 10.53 16.48
C ILE A 105 -12.28 10.56 17.95
N SER A 106 -11.34 10.69 18.88
CA SER A 106 -11.63 11.06 20.25
C SER A 106 -11.34 12.55 20.37
N GLU A 107 -12.11 13.23 21.18
CA GLU A 107 -11.90 14.64 21.50
C GLU A 107 -10.56 14.90 22.22
N SER A 108 -9.89 13.86 22.69
CA SER A 108 -8.57 13.89 23.26
C SER A 108 -7.49 13.60 22.20
N ILE A 109 -6.38 14.29 22.31
CA ILE A 109 -5.17 14.15 21.48
C ILE A 109 -4.89 12.66 21.22
N ASN A 110 -4.81 12.27 19.95
CA ASN A 110 -4.58 10.90 19.53
C ASN A 110 -3.38 10.28 20.25
N ASN A 111 -3.65 9.50 21.26
CA ASN A 111 -2.65 8.73 21.97
C ASN A 111 -2.33 7.47 21.16
N PRO A 112 -1.10 7.29 20.66
CA PRO A 112 -0.76 6.09 19.87
C PRO A 112 -0.87 4.77 20.67
N LYS A 113 -1.09 4.84 21.98
CA LYS A 113 -1.29 3.66 22.86
C LYS A 113 -2.75 3.30 23.08
N GLU A 114 -3.71 4.15 22.69
CA GLU A 114 -5.13 3.82 22.82
C GLU A 114 -5.61 2.90 21.70
N ASP A 115 -6.61 2.07 22.00
CA ASP A 115 -7.23 1.15 21.03
C ASP A 115 -7.78 1.91 19.83
N LYS A 116 -7.08 1.76 18.72
CA LYS A 116 -7.20 2.50 17.47
C LYS A 116 -8.35 2.00 16.60
N PHE A 117 -9.52 1.72 17.17
CA PHE A 117 -10.58 1.09 16.41
C PHE A 117 -11.62 2.08 15.90
N ASN A 118 -11.35 2.65 14.75
CA ASN A 118 -12.45 3.01 13.88
C ASN A 118 -12.98 1.72 13.27
N ARG A 119 -14.23 1.34 13.59
CA ARG A 119 -14.90 0.11 13.11
C ARG A 119 -15.32 0.18 11.64
N GLU A 120 -15.05 1.27 10.97
CA GLU A 120 -15.32 1.38 9.55
C GLU A 120 -14.45 0.42 8.75
N LEU A 121 -15.05 -0.23 7.77
CA LEU A 121 -14.39 -1.23 6.95
C LEU A 121 -13.11 -0.70 6.28
N TYR A 122 -13.14 0.52 5.77
CA TYR A 122 -11.98 1.17 5.17
C TYR A 122 -10.80 1.28 6.15
N SER A 123 -11.07 1.75 7.35
CA SER A 123 -10.07 1.92 8.40
C SER A 123 -9.49 0.59 8.84
N SER A 124 -10.33 -0.43 8.96
CA SER A 124 -9.92 -1.80 9.29
C SER A 124 -8.98 -2.38 8.23
N PHE A 125 -9.27 -2.17 6.94
CA PHE A 125 -8.38 -2.61 5.86
C PHE A 125 -7.07 -1.83 5.81
N LYS A 126 -7.12 -0.52 6.07
CA LYS A 126 -5.89 0.29 6.17
C LYS A 126 -5.00 -0.19 7.30
N LEU A 127 -5.57 -0.47 8.47
CA LEU A 127 -4.85 -1.02 9.61
C LEU A 127 -4.28 -2.42 9.30
N ALA A 128 -5.05 -3.29 8.65
CA ALA A 128 -4.58 -4.61 8.24
C ALA A 128 -3.38 -4.51 7.27
N ALA A 129 -3.43 -3.58 6.32
CA ALA A 129 -2.33 -3.34 5.40
C ALA A 129 -1.08 -2.79 6.11
N GLU A 130 -1.23 -1.88 7.09
CA GLU A 130 -0.10 -1.44 7.94
C GLU A 130 0.55 -2.62 8.67
N LYS A 131 -0.26 -3.47 9.29
CA LYS A 131 0.23 -4.65 10.00
C LYS A 131 0.97 -5.61 9.06
N MET A 132 0.49 -5.76 7.83
CA MET A 132 1.16 -6.56 6.80
C MET A 132 2.54 -5.97 6.43
N VAL A 133 2.62 -4.66 6.18
CA VAL A 133 3.88 -3.97 5.90
C VAL A 133 4.86 -4.11 7.07
N LEU A 134 4.38 -3.86 8.30
CA LEU A 134 5.17 -3.95 9.51
C LEU A 134 5.74 -5.35 9.72
N ASN A 135 4.88 -6.37 9.62
CA ASN A 135 5.26 -7.78 9.79
C ASN A 135 6.28 -8.19 8.73
N TYR A 136 6.00 -7.93 7.45
CA TYR A 136 6.92 -8.24 6.37
C TYR A 136 8.28 -7.56 6.57
N SER A 137 8.27 -6.27 6.90
CA SER A 137 9.49 -5.47 7.04
C SER A 137 10.36 -5.96 8.19
N LYS A 138 9.75 -6.26 9.36
CA LYS A 138 10.47 -6.83 10.51
C LYS A 138 11.07 -8.19 10.19
N ASN A 139 10.28 -9.11 9.63
CA ASN A 139 10.72 -10.48 9.30
C ASN A 139 11.82 -10.50 8.24
N LYS A 140 11.82 -9.55 7.31
CA LYS A 140 12.79 -9.47 6.21
C LYS A 140 13.87 -8.41 6.46
N LYS A 141 13.92 -7.80 7.65
CA LYS A 141 14.89 -6.75 8.05
C LYS A 141 14.96 -5.63 7.00
N LYS A 142 13.79 -5.07 6.65
CA LYS A 142 13.67 -3.97 5.67
C LYS A 142 13.26 -2.67 6.35
N ASN A 143 13.81 -1.56 5.85
CA ASN A 143 13.36 -0.23 6.26
C ASN A 143 11.94 0.02 5.74
N TYR A 144 11.09 0.57 6.57
CA TYR A 144 9.72 0.94 6.21
C TYR A 144 9.34 2.29 6.78
N PHE A 145 8.33 2.90 6.15
CA PHE A 145 7.65 4.13 6.57
C PHE A 145 6.15 3.95 6.38
N ILE A 146 5.38 4.37 7.36
CA ILE A 146 3.92 4.36 7.34
C ILE A 146 3.42 5.76 7.64
#